data_032cfcbe0f82ceaad5b0be9c5c719ad1
#
_entry.id   032cfcbe0f82ceaad5b0be9c5c719ad1
#
_cell.length_a   1.000
_cell.length_b   1.000
_cell.length_c   1.000
_cell.angle_alpha   90.00
_cell.angle_beta   90.00
_cell.angle_gamma   90.00
#
_symmetry.space_group_name_H-M   'P 1'
#
loop_
_entity.id
_entity.type
_entity.pdbx_description
1 polymer ?
#
loop_
_entity_poly.entity_id
_entity_poly.type
_entity_poly.pdbx_seq_one_letter_code
_entity_poly.pdbx_strand_id
1 'polypeptide(L)'
;MEGCFKSIDDQNPDAIYCLGDLVGYNIWPNEVINLIRSRGIPTIAGNYDFGIGRTSDDCGCAYKTDAEKDMGKVSISFTNSIVNEEERKYLRTLPAHIRVEFQLNNNKLNLLLVHGSPRRINEYLFEDREEKSLYRIMEAADADIMCFGHTHKPSHRILPTEPSENNHYRHAINIGSVGKPKDGDARGCYVIIGINETSSVERKDSVQVEFIRFTYDVEKAAKAVEESPLPNEYADMLRKAY
;
A
#
# COMPACT_ATOMS: atom_id res chain seq x y z
N MET A 1 11.82 2.78 -6.51
CA MET A 1 10.81 3.62 -7.21
C MET A 1 11.06 3.74 -8.71
N GLU A 2 12.27 4.06 -9.20
CA GLU A 2 12.54 4.21 -10.65
C GLU A 2 12.15 2.96 -11.47
N GLY A 3 12.53 1.76 -11.02
CA GLY A 3 12.13 0.51 -11.68
C GLY A 3 10.60 0.27 -11.66
N CYS A 4 9.93 0.71 -10.60
CA CYS A 4 8.46 0.66 -10.51
C CYS A 4 7.82 1.55 -11.57
N PHE A 5 8.25 2.81 -11.67
CA PHE A 5 7.68 3.73 -12.65
C PHE A 5 7.97 3.33 -14.08
N LYS A 6 9.16 2.80 -14.37
CA LYS A 6 9.43 2.23 -15.69
C LYS A 6 8.43 1.13 -16.05
N SER A 7 8.19 0.20 -15.10
CA SER A 7 7.20 -0.87 -15.29
C SER A 7 5.78 -0.35 -15.44
N ILE A 8 5.36 0.68 -14.67
CA ILE A 8 4.04 1.30 -14.77
C ILE A 8 3.87 2.03 -16.12
N ASP A 9 4.88 2.78 -16.54
CA ASP A 9 4.84 3.53 -17.80
C ASP A 9 4.70 2.57 -19.01
N ASP A 10 5.32 1.38 -18.95
CA ASP A 10 5.16 0.32 -19.96
C ASP A 10 3.71 -0.23 -20.02
N GLN A 11 2.94 -0.14 -18.94
CA GLN A 11 1.53 -0.56 -18.87
C GLN A 11 0.55 0.53 -19.36
N ASN A 12 0.99 1.78 -19.43
CA ASN A 12 0.20 2.94 -19.87
C ASN A 12 -1.17 3.05 -19.17
N PRO A 13 -1.25 3.09 -17.83
CA PRO A 13 -2.53 3.20 -17.12
C PRO A 13 -3.16 4.58 -17.27
N ASP A 14 -4.50 4.67 -17.20
CA ASP A 14 -5.24 5.92 -17.22
C ASP A 14 -5.02 6.78 -15.97
N ALA A 15 -4.77 6.14 -14.82
CA ALA A 15 -4.51 6.80 -13.54
C ALA A 15 -3.59 5.97 -12.65
N ILE A 16 -2.82 6.65 -11.80
CA ILE A 16 -1.92 6.03 -10.82
C ILE A 16 -2.27 6.59 -9.44
N TYR A 17 -2.32 5.72 -8.43
CA TYR A 17 -2.54 6.09 -7.03
C TYR A 17 -1.47 5.45 -6.15
N CYS A 18 -1.09 6.12 -5.06
CA CYS A 18 -0.16 5.59 -4.08
C CYS A 18 -0.84 5.46 -2.71
N LEU A 19 -0.71 4.28 -2.09
CA LEU A 19 -1.36 3.96 -0.81
C LEU A 19 -0.47 4.27 0.41
N GLY A 20 0.52 5.14 0.24
CA GLY A 20 1.34 5.64 1.34
C GLY A 20 2.52 4.75 1.72
N ASP A 21 3.05 5.00 2.91
CA ASP A 21 4.33 4.49 3.40
C ASP A 21 5.49 4.78 2.44
N LEU A 22 5.59 6.08 2.07
CA LEU A 22 6.68 6.60 1.23
C LEU A 22 8.02 6.58 1.95
N VAL A 23 8.00 6.50 3.28
CA VAL A 23 9.15 6.61 4.16
C VAL A 23 9.26 5.41 5.11
N GLY A 24 10.40 5.28 5.78
CA GLY A 24 10.69 4.19 6.71
C GLY A 24 11.46 3.04 6.08
N TYR A 25 12.14 2.27 6.91
CA TYR A 25 12.89 1.05 6.60
C TYR A 25 14.06 1.18 5.61
N ASN A 26 14.08 2.25 4.82
CA ASN A 26 15.03 2.50 3.73
C ASN A 26 15.70 3.86 3.88
N ILE A 27 16.63 4.18 2.96
CA ILE A 27 17.55 5.32 3.12
C ILE A 27 17.24 6.50 2.19
N TRP A 28 16.27 6.40 1.28
CA TRP A 28 15.94 7.45 0.29
C TRP A 28 14.53 8.03 0.44
N PRO A 29 14.09 8.46 1.65
CA PRO A 29 12.73 8.95 1.85
C PRO A 29 12.44 10.22 1.04
N ASN A 30 13.38 11.17 1.00
CA ASN A 30 13.18 12.44 0.31
C ASN A 30 13.07 12.24 -1.21
N GLU A 31 13.91 11.37 -1.77
CA GLU A 31 13.90 11.04 -3.20
C GLU A 31 12.59 10.35 -3.61
N VAL A 32 12.07 9.44 -2.77
CA VAL A 32 10.78 8.78 -3.01
C VAL A 32 9.64 9.78 -2.98
N ILE A 33 9.59 10.65 -1.97
CA ILE A 33 8.56 11.68 -1.85
C ILE A 33 8.62 12.62 -3.07
N ASN A 34 9.81 13.11 -3.43
CA ASN A 34 9.99 14.00 -4.57
C ASN A 34 9.56 13.35 -5.88
N LEU A 35 9.87 12.08 -6.08
CA LEU A 35 9.50 11.35 -7.28
C LEU A 35 7.98 11.18 -7.41
N ILE A 36 7.27 10.89 -6.31
CA ILE A 36 5.80 10.82 -6.26
C ILE A 36 5.18 12.20 -6.53
N ARG A 37 5.68 13.25 -5.88
CA ARG A 37 5.19 14.61 -6.03
C ARG A 37 5.39 15.15 -7.45
N SER A 38 6.57 14.95 -8.02
CA SER A 38 6.90 15.44 -9.37
C SER A 38 6.03 14.81 -10.46
N ARG A 39 5.51 13.60 -10.22
CA ARG A 39 4.58 12.93 -11.14
C ARG A 39 3.11 13.28 -10.85
N GLY A 40 2.83 14.08 -9.82
CA GLY A 40 1.46 14.49 -9.46
C GLY A 40 0.57 13.32 -9.05
N ILE A 41 1.14 12.25 -8.47
CA ILE A 41 0.39 11.04 -8.11
C ILE A 41 -0.46 11.29 -6.87
N PRO A 42 -1.80 11.16 -6.94
CA PRO A 42 -2.66 11.20 -5.76
C PRO A 42 -2.24 10.12 -4.76
N THR A 43 -1.93 10.55 -3.54
CA THR A 43 -1.31 9.71 -2.51
C THR A 43 -2.05 9.86 -1.19
N ILE A 44 -2.27 8.76 -0.48
CA ILE A 44 -2.79 8.75 0.88
C ILE A 44 -1.65 8.55 1.89
N ALA A 45 -1.86 8.94 3.14
CA ALA A 45 -0.89 8.67 4.20
C ALA A 45 -0.86 7.18 4.57
N GLY A 46 0.34 6.58 4.63
CA GLY A 46 0.59 5.38 5.40
C GLY A 46 0.87 5.71 6.87
N ASN A 47 0.99 4.69 7.72
CA ASN A 47 1.26 4.90 9.14
C ASN A 47 2.65 5.51 9.39
N TYR A 48 3.65 5.18 8.56
CA TYR A 48 4.97 5.83 8.61
C TYR A 48 4.90 7.28 8.15
N ASP A 49 4.18 7.58 7.06
CA ASP A 49 4.01 8.97 6.59
C ASP A 49 3.33 9.84 7.67
N PHE A 50 2.30 9.29 8.31
CA PHE A 50 1.58 9.96 9.39
C PHE A 50 2.48 10.25 10.60
N GLY A 51 3.28 9.25 11.04
CA GLY A 51 4.18 9.38 12.18
C GLY A 51 5.35 10.31 11.88
N ILE A 52 6.10 10.07 10.80
CA ILE A 52 7.27 10.85 10.39
C ILE A 52 6.90 12.30 10.06
N GLY A 53 5.77 12.50 9.38
CA GLY A 53 5.25 13.86 9.13
C GLY A 53 5.07 14.70 10.39
N ARG A 54 4.84 14.06 11.54
CA ARG A 54 4.63 14.69 12.87
C ARG A 54 5.82 14.53 13.82
N THR A 55 6.94 14.01 13.32
CA THR A 55 8.15 13.74 14.11
C THR A 55 7.86 12.81 15.30
N SER A 56 6.95 11.85 15.12
CA SER A 56 6.63 10.84 16.12
C SER A 56 7.80 9.87 16.29
N ASP A 57 7.96 9.35 17.49
CA ASP A 57 8.87 8.25 17.83
C ASP A 57 8.21 6.86 17.70
N ASP A 58 6.92 6.83 17.36
CA ASP A 58 6.14 5.63 17.09
C ASP A 58 5.25 5.83 15.84
N CYS A 59 5.24 4.84 14.95
CA CYS A 59 4.40 4.79 13.76
C CYS A 59 3.29 3.72 13.85
N GLY A 60 3.03 3.19 15.04
CA GLY A 60 1.92 2.27 15.32
C GLY A 60 2.05 0.88 14.68
N CYS A 61 3.27 0.39 14.43
CA CYS A 61 3.50 -0.96 13.94
C CYS A 61 3.31 -2.00 15.05
N ALA A 62 2.72 -3.14 14.71
CA ALA A 62 2.67 -4.30 15.60
C ALA A 62 4.00 -5.08 15.49
N TYR A 63 4.72 -5.18 16.61
CA TYR A 63 5.95 -5.96 16.73
C TYR A 63 5.66 -7.23 17.53
N LYS A 64 6.25 -8.35 17.10
CA LYS A 64 6.08 -9.65 17.75
C LYS A 64 7.11 -9.89 18.85
N THR A 65 8.27 -9.23 18.75
CA THR A 65 9.39 -9.38 19.68
C THR A 65 9.96 -8.01 20.07
N ASP A 66 10.66 -7.96 21.21
CA ASP A 66 11.37 -6.74 21.64
C ASP A 66 12.46 -6.35 20.62
N ALA A 67 13.13 -7.33 20.01
CA ALA A 67 14.13 -7.08 18.98
C ALA A 67 13.52 -6.38 17.74
N GLU A 68 12.36 -6.84 17.25
CA GLU A 68 11.63 -6.15 16.16
C GLU A 68 11.23 -4.73 16.56
N LYS A 69 10.79 -4.55 17.80
CA LYS A 69 10.43 -3.22 18.33
C LYS A 69 11.62 -2.27 18.37
N ASP A 70 12.78 -2.75 18.81
CA ASP A 70 13.98 -1.94 18.89
C ASP A 70 14.52 -1.60 17.48
N MET A 71 14.51 -2.55 16.54
CA MET A 71 14.80 -2.28 15.13
C MET A 71 13.84 -1.22 14.56
N GLY A 72 12.55 -1.33 14.87
CA GLY A 72 11.54 -0.35 14.44
C GLY A 72 11.83 1.06 14.96
N LYS A 73 12.23 1.20 16.24
CA LYS A 73 12.64 2.50 16.81
C LYS A 73 13.86 3.08 16.11
N VAL A 74 14.88 2.25 15.80
CA VAL A 74 16.05 2.68 15.05
C VAL A 74 15.64 3.19 13.67
N SER A 75 14.77 2.46 12.96
CA SER A 75 14.26 2.88 11.65
C SER A 75 13.51 4.22 11.72
N ILE A 76 12.63 4.39 12.71
CA ILE A 76 11.85 5.64 12.89
C ILE A 76 12.79 6.80 13.23
N SER A 77 13.71 6.60 14.16
CA SER A 77 14.70 7.63 14.55
C SER A 77 15.58 8.05 13.36
N PHE A 78 16.11 7.08 12.62
CA PHE A 78 16.91 7.32 11.42
C PHE A 78 16.10 8.09 10.37
N THR A 79 14.89 7.62 10.04
CA THR A 79 14.01 8.30 9.07
C THR A 79 13.70 9.72 9.50
N ASN A 80 13.41 9.95 10.78
CA ASN A 80 13.20 11.30 11.34
C ASN A 80 14.44 12.18 11.20
N SER A 81 15.65 11.63 11.26
CA SER A 81 16.90 12.42 11.14
C SER A 81 17.22 12.85 9.70
N ILE A 82 16.73 12.12 8.68
CA ILE A 82 17.09 12.36 7.28
C ILE A 82 15.97 12.98 6.44
N VAL A 83 14.70 12.88 6.86
CA VAL A 83 13.58 13.54 6.16
C VAL A 83 13.67 15.04 6.40
N ASN A 84 13.79 15.82 5.33
CA ASN A 84 13.85 17.27 5.40
C ASN A 84 12.47 17.89 5.70
N GLU A 85 12.46 19.18 6.14
CA GLU A 85 11.22 19.82 6.60
C GLU A 85 10.20 20.06 5.45
N GLU A 86 10.65 20.23 4.23
CA GLU A 86 9.76 20.38 3.07
C GLU A 86 8.97 19.09 2.83
N GLU A 87 9.67 17.95 2.80
CA GLU A 87 9.06 16.64 2.61
C GLU A 87 8.16 16.26 3.79
N ARG A 88 8.59 16.63 5.01
CA ARG A 88 7.78 16.44 6.22
C ARG A 88 6.47 17.24 6.16
N LYS A 89 6.49 18.47 5.64
CA LYS A 89 5.27 19.25 5.40
C LYS A 89 4.35 18.55 4.41
N TYR A 90 4.90 18.01 3.32
CA TYR A 90 4.11 17.25 2.36
C TYR A 90 3.45 16.03 3.00
N LEU A 91 4.18 15.22 3.78
CA LEU A 91 3.60 14.06 4.48
C LEU A 91 2.41 14.45 5.37
N ARG A 92 2.43 15.63 5.98
CA ARG A 92 1.31 16.14 6.80
C ARG A 92 0.06 16.49 5.99
N THR A 93 0.19 16.72 4.69
CA THR A 93 -0.94 17.06 3.81
C THR A 93 -1.66 15.83 3.24
N LEU A 94 -1.07 14.65 3.37
CA LEU A 94 -1.62 13.43 2.81
C LEU A 94 -2.96 13.07 3.48
N PRO A 95 -4.02 12.80 2.70
CA PRO A 95 -5.31 12.37 3.22
C PRO A 95 -5.24 10.94 3.75
N ALA A 96 -6.20 10.57 4.60
CA ALA A 96 -6.30 9.22 5.16
C ALA A 96 -6.82 8.18 4.14
N HIS A 97 -7.58 8.61 3.15
CA HIS A 97 -8.15 7.76 2.10
C HIS A 97 -8.47 8.58 0.85
N ILE A 98 -8.61 7.89 -0.27
CA ILE A 98 -9.16 8.42 -1.52
C ILE A 98 -10.33 7.55 -1.92
N ARG A 99 -11.45 8.17 -2.31
CA ARG A 99 -12.60 7.50 -2.92
C ARG A 99 -12.73 7.93 -4.36
N VAL A 100 -12.88 6.94 -5.25
CA VAL A 100 -13.17 7.17 -6.67
C VAL A 100 -14.52 6.52 -6.98
N GLU A 101 -15.43 7.30 -7.49
CA GLU A 101 -16.75 6.85 -7.90
C GLU A 101 -16.81 6.74 -9.42
N PHE A 102 -17.09 5.56 -9.93
CA PHE A 102 -17.29 5.31 -11.34
C PHE A 102 -18.79 5.27 -11.63
N GLN A 103 -19.26 6.21 -12.46
CA GLN A 103 -20.61 6.17 -13.01
C GLN A 103 -20.54 5.38 -14.31
N LEU A 104 -21.01 4.14 -14.29
CA LEU A 104 -21.07 3.23 -15.42
C LEU A 104 -22.47 3.27 -16.06
N ASN A 105 -22.65 2.64 -17.23
CA ASN A 105 -23.91 2.72 -17.98
C ASN A 105 -25.16 2.42 -17.16
N ASN A 106 -25.13 1.33 -16.33
CA ASN A 106 -26.29 0.91 -15.52
C ASN A 106 -25.93 0.74 -14.03
N ASN A 107 -24.68 1.02 -13.63
CA ASN A 107 -24.17 0.74 -12.31
C ASN A 107 -23.29 1.88 -11.81
N LYS A 108 -23.11 1.92 -10.52
CA LYS A 108 -22.10 2.73 -9.82
C LYS A 108 -21.11 1.77 -9.16
N LEU A 109 -19.80 2.06 -9.27
CA LEU A 109 -18.75 1.36 -8.55
C LEU A 109 -17.99 2.33 -7.66
N ASN A 110 -17.85 1.98 -6.39
CA ASN A 110 -17.10 2.74 -5.39
C ASN A 110 -15.75 2.06 -5.12
N LEU A 111 -14.67 2.67 -5.62
CA LEU A 111 -13.30 2.28 -5.29
C LEU A 111 -12.83 3.09 -4.09
N LEU A 112 -12.44 2.40 -3.02
CA LEU A 112 -11.87 2.99 -1.82
C LEU A 112 -10.40 2.60 -1.68
N LEU A 113 -9.53 3.59 -1.56
CA LEU A 113 -8.11 3.45 -1.32
C LEU A 113 -7.80 3.80 0.13
N VAL A 114 -7.24 2.87 0.89
CA VAL A 114 -6.83 3.03 2.29
C VAL A 114 -5.45 2.42 2.50
N HIS A 115 -4.73 2.83 3.55
CA HIS A 115 -3.44 2.20 3.85
C HIS A 115 -3.61 0.86 4.57
N GLY A 116 -4.16 0.85 5.77
CA GLY A 116 -4.46 -0.37 6.52
C GLY A 116 -5.92 -0.79 6.35
N SER A 117 -6.85 0.03 6.84
CA SER A 117 -8.29 -0.19 6.68
C SER A 117 -9.07 1.14 6.73
N PRO A 118 -10.38 1.14 6.37
CA PRO A 118 -11.22 2.34 6.55
C PRO A 118 -11.34 2.78 8.02
N ARG A 119 -11.08 1.90 8.96
CA ARG A 119 -11.22 2.14 10.40
C ARG A 119 -9.96 2.68 11.05
N ARG A 120 -8.78 2.20 10.60
CA ARG A 120 -7.47 2.57 11.17
C ARG A 120 -6.38 2.47 10.12
N ILE A 121 -5.49 3.45 10.11
CA ILE A 121 -4.34 3.51 9.21
C ILE A 121 -3.37 2.32 9.39
N ASN A 122 -3.27 1.78 10.60
CA ASN A 122 -2.38 0.70 11.00
C ASN A 122 -3.10 -0.62 11.31
N GLU A 123 -4.32 -0.83 10.80
CA GLU A 123 -5.01 -2.11 10.93
C GLU A 123 -4.47 -3.11 9.91
N TYR A 124 -4.08 -4.30 10.39
CA TYR A 124 -3.63 -5.39 9.53
C TYR A 124 -4.82 -6.18 8.99
N LEU A 125 -5.00 -6.16 7.68
CA LEU A 125 -5.97 -7.00 6.97
C LEU A 125 -5.18 -8.09 6.22
N PHE A 126 -5.02 -9.25 6.87
CA PHE A 126 -4.39 -10.41 6.26
C PHE A 126 -5.39 -11.17 5.38
N GLU A 127 -4.87 -11.99 4.45
CA GLU A 127 -5.67 -12.76 3.49
C GLU A 127 -6.59 -13.78 4.19
N ASP A 128 -6.16 -14.35 5.31
CA ASP A 128 -6.90 -15.33 6.12
C ASP A 128 -7.96 -14.71 7.04
N ARG A 129 -8.13 -13.38 6.99
CA ARG A 129 -9.19 -12.73 7.78
C ARG A 129 -10.54 -13.31 7.46
N GLU A 130 -11.37 -13.56 8.50
CA GLU A 130 -12.75 -14.05 8.36
C GLU A 130 -13.53 -13.24 7.31
N GLU A 131 -14.13 -13.93 6.34
CA GLU A 131 -14.83 -13.32 5.21
C GLU A 131 -15.93 -12.35 5.63
N LYS A 132 -16.79 -12.77 6.57
CA LYS A 132 -17.86 -11.91 7.11
C LYS A 132 -17.31 -10.64 7.77
N SER A 133 -16.18 -10.73 8.46
CA SER A 133 -15.52 -9.57 9.07
C SER A 133 -15.03 -8.58 8.02
N LEU A 134 -14.38 -9.08 6.96
CA LEU A 134 -13.88 -8.25 5.88
C LEU A 134 -15.02 -7.63 5.07
N TYR A 135 -16.05 -8.42 4.77
CA TYR A 135 -17.28 -7.94 4.10
C TYR A 135 -17.90 -6.75 4.86
N ARG A 136 -18.13 -6.89 6.17
CA ARG A 136 -18.71 -5.81 7.01
C ARG A 136 -17.87 -4.54 7.04
N ILE A 137 -16.54 -4.67 6.97
CA ILE A 137 -15.65 -3.49 6.89
C ILE A 137 -15.89 -2.73 5.59
N MET A 138 -15.97 -3.45 4.47
CA MET A 138 -16.21 -2.85 3.16
C MET A 138 -17.63 -2.27 3.04
N GLU A 139 -18.62 -2.99 3.54
CA GLU A 139 -20.01 -2.55 3.55
C GLU A 139 -20.19 -1.26 4.35
N ALA A 140 -19.67 -1.21 5.59
CA ALA A 140 -19.73 -0.02 6.44
C ALA A 140 -18.98 1.20 5.82
N ALA A 141 -18.03 0.94 4.93
CA ALA A 141 -17.29 1.97 4.20
C ALA A 141 -17.89 2.27 2.82
N ASP A 142 -19.00 1.65 2.43
CA ASP A 142 -19.61 1.76 1.10
C ASP A 142 -18.56 1.56 -0.02
N ALA A 143 -17.80 0.47 0.07
CA ALA A 143 -16.73 0.15 -0.88
C ALA A 143 -17.06 -1.14 -1.64
N ASP A 144 -17.19 -1.04 -2.96
CA ASP A 144 -17.31 -2.21 -3.84
C ASP A 144 -15.94 -2.81 -4.14
N ILE A 145 -14.96 -1.95 -4.31
CA ILE A 145 -13.55 -2.30 -4.47
C ILE A 145 -12.78 -1.57 -3.37
N MET A 146 -12.02 -2.30 -2.55
CA MET A 146 -11.15 -1.72 -1.54
C MET A 146 -9.71 -2.14 -1.79
N CYS A 147 -8.83 -1.16 -2.05
CA CYS A 147 -7.40 -1.39 -2.12
C CYS A 147 -6.73 -0.95 -0.83
N PHE A 148 -5.87 -1.80 -0.31
CA PHE A 148 -5.12 -1.56 0.92
C PHE A 148 -3.71 -2.16 0.84
N GLY A 149 -2.83 -1.81 1.76
CA GLY A 149 -1.44 -2.28 1.84
C GLY A 149 -1.08 -2.75 3.24
N HIS A 150 -0.08 -2.08 3.85
CA HIS A 150 0.39 -2.22 5.23
C HIS A 150 0.98 -3.59 5.60
N THR A 151 0.37 -4.71 5.19
CA THR A 151 0.90 -6.06 5.45
C THR A 151 2.06 -6.43 4.52
N HIS A 152 2.22 -5.74 3.38
CA HIS A 152 3.18 -6.01 2.30
C HIS A 152 3.01 -7.39 1.65
N LYS A 153 1.83 -8.00 1.76
CA LYS A 153 1.51 -9.32 1.20
C LYS A 153 0.36 -9.16 0.21
N PRO A 154 0.62 -9.25 -1.11
CA PRO A 154 -0.41 -9.07 -2.11
C PRO A 154 -1.45 -10.20 -2.02
N SER A 155 -2.73 -9.82 -2.12
CA SER A 155 -3.83 -10.78 -2.14
C SER A 155 -5.07 -10.15 -2.74
N HIS A 156 -5.95 -10.97 -3.32
CA HIS A 156 -7.24 -10.54 -3.85
C HIS A 156 -8.32 -11.52 -3.41
N ARG A 157 -9.32 -11.01 -2.73
CA ARG A 157 -10.50 -11.77 -2.31
C ARG A 157 -11.73 -11.15 -2.92
N ILE A 158 -12.60 -12.00 -3.49
CA ILE A 158 -13.91 -11.62 -3.98
C ILE A 158 -14.93 -12.13 -2.97
N LEU A 159 -15.65 -11.21 -2.35
CA LEU A 159 -16.57 -11.46 -1.25
C LEU A 159 -17.99 -11.37 -1.78
N PRO A 160 -18.75 -12.47 -1.80
CA PRO A 160 -20.15 -12.44 -2.19
C PRO A 160 -21.03 -11.89 -1.05
N THR A 161 -22.17 -11.30 -1.39
CA THR A 161 -23.28 -11.09 -0.42
C THR A 161 -23.87 -12.41 0.03
N GLU A 162 -24.60 -12.39 1.16
CA GLU A 162 -25.41 -13.54 1.57
C GLU A 162 -26.43 -13.88 0.46
N PRO A 163 -26.74 -15.17 0.21
CA PRO A 163 -27.55 -15.63 -0.94
C PRO A 163 -28.99 -15.07 -1.03
N SER A 164 -29.48 -14.40 0.00
CA SER A 164 -30.83 -13.81 0.07
C SER A 164 -30.91 -12.39 -0.52
N GLU A 165 -29.77 -11.76 -0.80
CA GLU A 165 -29.70 -10.43 -1.39
C GLU A 165 -29.24 -10.54 -2.85
N ASN A 166 -29.57 -9.56 -3.67
CA ASN A 166 -29.08 -9.50 -5.05
C ASN A 166 -27.58 -9.74 -5.10
N ASN A 167 -27.10 -10.58 -6.02
CA ASN A 167 -25.66 -10.85 -6.17
C ASN A 167 -24.88 -9.56 -6.15
N HIS A 168 -24.07 -9.35 -5.11
CA HIS A 168 -23.20 -8.21 -4.99
C HIS A 168 -21.81 -8.71 -4.58
N TYR A 169 -20.83 -8.54 -5.43
CA TYR A 169 -19.46 -8.94 -5.20
C TYR A 169 -18.62 -7.73 -4.81
N ARG A 170 -17.88 -7.86 -3.71
CA ARG A 170 -16.90 -6.87 -3.27
C ARG A 170 -15.49 -7.38 -3.48
N HIS A 171 -14.60 -6.52 -3.93
CA HIS A 171 -13.19 -6.87 -4.20
C HIS A 171 -12.29 -6.26 -3.13
N ALA A 172 -11.72 -7.11 -2.27
CA ALA A 172 -10.73 -6.73 -1.27
C ALA A 172 -9.33 -7.05 -1.81
N ILE A 173 -8.51 -6.02 -2.05
CA ILE A 173 -7.24 -6.13 -2.77
C ILE A 173 -6.13 -5.56 -1.91
N ASN A 174 -5.23 -6.42 -1.40
CA ASN A 174 -3.97 -5.96 -0.85
C ASN A 174 -2.97 -5.80 -2.00
N ILE A 175 -2.46 -4.59 -2.20
CA ILE A 175 -1.61 -4.27 -3.36
C ILE A 175 -0.15 -4.74 -3.22
N GLY A 176 0.22 -5.36 -2.10
CA GLY A 176 1.60 -5.74 -1.80
C GLY A 176 2.49 -4.57 -1.43
N SER A 177 3.73 -4.59 -1.89
CA SER A 177 4.71 -3.55 -1.60
C SER A 177 5.68 -3.35 -2.76
N VAL A 178 5.96 -2.08 -3.07
CA VAL A 178 6.94 -1.69 -4.09
C VAL A 178 8.38 -1.87 -3.59
N GLY A 179 8.64 -1.51 -2.31
CA GLY A 179 10.01 -1.40 -1.80
C GLY A 179 10.37 -2.35 -0.65
N LYS A 180 9.40 -3.04 -0.06
CA LYS A 180 9.65 -3.99 1.05
C LYS A 180 8.62 -5.11 1.05
N PRO A 181 8.60 -6.00 0.04
CA PRO A 181 7.70 -7.16 0.02
C PRO A 181 7.97 -8.09 1.20
N LYS A 182 6.94 -8.84 1.63
CA LYS A 182 7.00 -9.81 2.75
C LYS A 182 6.33 -11.14 2.39
N ASP A 183 6.42 -11.54 1.16
CA ASP A 183 5.75 -12.73 0.60
C ASP A 183 6.71 -13.72 -0.05
N GLY A 184 8.02 -13.58 0.21
CA GLY A 184 9.07 -14.45 -0.32
C GLY A 184 9.56 -14.08 -1.72
N ASP A 185 8.99 -13.05 -2.37
CA ASP A 185 9.43 -12.57 -3.67
C ASP A 185 10.04 -11.15 -3.54
N ALA A 186 11.35 -11.04 -3.73
CA ALA A 186 12.07 -9.76 -3.59
C ALA A 186 11.74 -8.72 -4.67
N ARG A 187 11.03 -9.11 -5.74
CA ARG A 187 10.54 -8.16 -6.74
C ARG A 187 9.48 -7.25 -6.13
N GLY A 188 9.50 -5.98 -6.50
CA GLY A 188 8.41 -5.07 -6.12
C GLY A 188 7.07 -5.50 -6.72
N CYS A 189 5.99 -5.12 -6.07
CA CYS A 189 4.62 -5.44 -6.49
C CYS A 189 3.75 -4.19 -6.53
N TYR A 190 2.94 -4.08 -7.58
CA TYR A 190 1.80 -3.18 -7.68
C TYR A 190 0.62 -3.89 -8.35
N VAL A 191 -0.54 -3.26 -8.35
CA VAL A 191 -1.77 -3.84 -8.91
C VAL A 191 -2.31 -2.96 -10.03
N ILE A 192 -2.76 -3.59 -11.10
CA ILE A 192 -3.59 -2.96 -12.15
C ILE A 192 -5.03 -3.40 -11.93
N ILE A 193 -5.95 -2.43 -11.93
CA ILE A 193 -7.38 -2.67 -11.84
C ILE A 193 -8.03 -2.19 -13.13
N GLY A 194 -8.62 -3.11 -13.86
CA GLY A 194 -9.37 -2.82 -15.09
C GLY A 194 -10.86 -2.66 -14.79
N ILE A 195 -11.36 -1.44 -15.00
CA ILE A 195 -12.78 -1.09 -14.89
C ILE A 195 -13.22 -0.51 -16.24
N ASN A 196 -14.37 -0.95 -16.75
CA ASN A 196 -14.93 -0.45 -18.00
C ASN A 196 -16.46 -0.27 -17.88
N GLU A 197 -17.10 0.26 -18.91
CA GLU A 197 -18.53 0.56 -18.93
C GLU A 197 -19.43 -0.65 -18.62
N THR A 198 -18.95 -1.86 -18.80
CA THR A 198 -19.68 -3.11 -18.53
C THR A 198 -19.37 -3.69 -17.17
N SER A 199 -18.45 -3.11 -16.38
CA SER A 199 -18.17 -3.57 -15.03
C SER A 199 -19.39 -3.43 -14.13
N SER A 200 -19.58 -4.38 -13.20
CA SER A 200 -20.76 -4.45 -12.36
C SER A 200 -20.45 -5.18 -11.06
N VAL A 201 -21.02 -4.72 -9.96
CA VAL A 201 -20.99 -5.42 -8.66
C VAL A 201 -21.76 -6.76 -8.69
N GLU A 202 -22.64 -6.96 -9.66
CA GLU A 202 -23.44 -8.18 -9.79
C GLU A 202 -22.67 -9.33 -10.47
N ARG A 203 -21.51 -9.05 -11.05
CA ARG A 203 -20.70 -10.03 -11.76
C ARG A 203 -19.30 -10.13 -11.16
N LYS A 204 -19.00 -11.31 -10.64
CA LYS A 204 -17.76 -11.66 -9.96
C LYS A 204 -16.48 -11.32 -10.74
N ASP A 205 -16.51 -11.46 -12.05
CA ASP A 205 -15.37 -11.36 -12.99
C ASP A 205 -15.37 -10.10 -13.83
N SER A 206 -16.22 -9.12 -13.49
CA SER A 206 -16.34 -7.88 -14.26
C SER A 206 -15.27 -6.82 -13.93
N VAL A 207 -14.56 -7.00 -12.82
CA VAL A 207 -13.42 -6.18 -12.43
C VAL A 207 -12.15 -7.02 -12.60
N GLN A 208 -11.26 -6.57 -13.46
CA GLN A 208 -9.98 -7.24 -13.68
C GLN A 208 -8.96 -6.77 -12.63
N VAL A 209 -8.24 -7.71 -12.05
CA VAL A 209 -7.20 -7.42 -11.04
C VAL A 209 -5.94 -8.19 -11.42
N GLU A 210 -4.88 -7.48 -11.70
CA GLU A 210 -3.59 -8.06 -12.09
C GLU A 210 -2.48 -7.58 -11.16
N PHE A 211 -1.71 -8.53 -10.60
CA PHE A 211 -0.53 -8.25 -9.79
C PHE A 211 0.70 -8.21 -10.67
N ILE A 212 1.32 -7.05 -10.77
CA ILE A 212 2.52 -6.86 -11.58
C ILE A 212 3.75 -6.92 -10.68
N ARG A 213 4.66 -7.83 -11.01
CA ARG A 213 5.98 -7.93 -10.37
C ARG A 213 7.02 -7.29 -11.27
N PHE A 214 7.76 -6.36 -10.72
CA PHE A 214 8.87 -5.71 -11.44
C PHE A 214 10.19 -5.92 -10.73
N THR A 215 11.26 -5.97 -11.50
CA THR A 215 12.62 -6.10 -10.98
C THR A 215 13.24 -4.73 -10.72
N TYR A 216 14.06 -4.65 -9.68
CA TYR A 216 14.91 -3.52 -9.39
C TYR A 216 16.23 -4.02 -8.81
N ASP A 217 17.22 -3.17 -8.67
CA ASP A 217 18.50 -3.53 -8.09
C ASP A 217 18.37 -3.69 -6.55
N VAL A 218 17.91 -4.87 -6.14
CA VAL A 218 17.73 -5.24 -4.73
C VAL A 218 19.05 -5.17 -3.98
N GLU A 219 20.15 -5.60 -4.63
CA GLU A 219 21.46 -5.63 -3.99
C GLU A 219 22.03 -4.23 -3.73
N LYS A 220 21.79 -3.29 -4.66
CA LYS A 220 22.11 -1.87 -4.43
C LYS A 220 21.34 -1.31 -3.25
N ALA A 221 20.05 -1.62 -3.12
CA ALA A 221 19.24 -1.16 -2.00
C ALA A 221 19.69 -1.80 -0.67
N ALA A 222 19.97 -3.09 -0.66
CA ALA A 222 20.45 -3.81 0.51
C ALA A 222 21.82 -3.29 1.00
N LYS A 223 22.79 -3.11 0.10
CA LYS A 223 24.11 -2.52 0.43
C LYS A 223 23.97 -1.12 1.00
N ALA A 224 23.10 -0.31 0.43
CA ALA A 224 22.88 1.04 0.94
C ALA A 224 22.29 1.04 2.38
N VAL A 225 21.46 0.05 2.73
CA VAL A 225 21.01 -0.17 4.12
C VAL A 225 22.19 -0.59 5.01
N GLU A 226 23.04 -1.53 4.57
CA GLU A 226 24.22 -2.01 5.32
C GLU A 226 25.25 -0.89 5.55
N GLU A 227 25.36 0.07 4.65
CA GLU A 227 26.25 1.24 4.76
C GLU A 227 25.64 2.39 5.57
N SER A 228 24.43 2.23 6.12
CA SER A 228 23.66 3.19 6.91
C SER A 228 23.63 2.83 8.39
N PRO A 229 23.12 3.70 9.28
CA PRO A 229 22.84 3.34 10.68
C PRO A 229 21.69 2.35 10.90
N LEU A 230 20.99 1.92 9.85
CA LEU A 230 19.90 0.95 9.96
C LEU A 230 20.43 -0.45 10.30
N PRO A 231 19.68 -1.29 11.02
CA PRO A 231 20.00 -2.69 11.23
C PRO A 231 20.18 -3.45 9.92
N ASN A 232 21.22 -4.28 9.83
CA ASN A 232 21.51 -5.10 8.63
C ASN A 232 20.38 -6.09 8.29
N GLU A 233 19.55 -6.43 9.27
CA GLU A 233 18.34 -7.26 9.09
C GLU A 233 17.39 -6.65 8.04
N TYR A 234 17.35 -5.33 7.90
CA TYR A 234 16.54 -4.69 6.85
C TYR A 234 17.10 -4.96 5.45
N ALA A 235 18.42 -5.07 5.29
CA ALA A 235 19.02 -5.51 4.03
C ALA A 235 18.66 -6.96 3.70
N ASP A 236 18.71 -7.84 4.70
CA ASP A 236 18.27 -9.23 4.56
C ASP A 236 16.78 -9.33 4.20
N MET A 237 15.93 -8.50 4.81
CA MET A 237 14.50 -8.44 4.48
C MET A 237 14.26 -8.02 3.02
N LEU A 238 15.07 -7.13 2.45
CA LEU A 238 14.97 -6.77 1.04
C LEU A 238 15.37 -7.95 0.12
N ARG A 239 16.43 -8.68 0.45
CA ARG A 239 16.92 -9.82 -0.35
C ARG A 239 15.99 -11.01 -0.30
N LYS A 240 15.36 -11.26 0.86
CA LYS A 240 14.60 -12.49 1.15
C LYS A 240 13.08 -12.27 1.17
N ALA A 241 12.62 -11.03 1.19
CA ALA A 241 11.21 -10.64 1.21
C ALA A 241 10.39 -11.23 2.36
N TYR A 242 10.83 -11.07 3.61
CA TYR A 242 10.13 -11.55 4.83
C TYR A 242 9.80 -10.44 5.82
#